data_a1d7db3026fa200344a822e5d343649c
#
_entry.id   a1d7db3026fa200344a822e5d343649c
#
_cell.length_a   1.000
_cell.length_b   1.000
_cell.length_c   1.000
_cell.angle_alpha   90.00
_cell.angle_beta   90.00
_cell.angle_gamma   90.00
#
_symmetry.space_group_name_H-M   'P 1'
#
loop_
_entity.id
_entity.type
_entity.pdbx_description
1 polymer ?
#
loop_
_entity_poly.entity_id
_entity_poly.type
_entity_poly.pdbx_seq_one_letter_code
_entity_poly.pdbx_strand_id
1 'polypeptide(L)'
;MELITVAVVKFEQFGNEPFLYRAPRWELAAGDKVVCEDPKGHKNNKGEYYEITGEVVALHDVFLDGEEYNFMLQIAGVDDLRRIKAEIRRKDFTYPTIEEAEPEESE
;
A
#
# COMPACT_ATOMS: atom_id res chain seq x y z
N MET A 1 3.63 8.47 20.78
CA MET A 1 3.96 7.48 19.77
C MET A 1 3.01 7.57 18.62
N GLU A 2 3.53 7.48 17.42
CA GLU A 2 2.70 7.59 16.24
C GLU A 2 2.24 6.20 15.80
N LEU A 3 0.95 6.05 15.54
CA LEU A 3 0.39 4.81 14.99
C LEU A 3 0.39 4.94 13.48
N ILE A 4 0.97 3.95 12.79
CA ILE A 4 1.00 3.91 11.34
C ILE A 4 0.38 2.63 10.84
N THR A 5 0.02 2.61 9.57
CA THR A 5 -0.53 1.42 8.95
C THR A 5 0.52 0.79 8.04
N VAL A 6 0.74 -0.50 8.21
CA VAL A 6 1.62 -1.28 7.34
C VAL A 6 0.73 -2.17 6.48
N ALA A 7 0.96 -2.13 5.18
CA ALA A 7 0.21 -2.93 4.22
C ALA A 7 1.07 -4.08 3.74
N VAL A 8 0.45 -5.24 3.62
CA VAL A 8 1.07 -6.38 2.95
C VAL A 8 0.58 -6.33 1.51
N VAL A 9 1.51 -6.23 0.57
CA VAL A 9 1.18 -6.05 -0.85
C VAL A 9 1.83 -7.18 -1.64
N LYS A 10 1.09 -7.75 -2.58
CA LYS A 10 1.62 -8.78 -3.47
C LYS A 10 1.69 -8.23 -4.89
N PHE A 11 2.64 -8.75 -5.65
CA PHE A 11 2.88 -8.30 -7.03
C PHE A 11 2.88 -9.52 -7.93
N GLU A 12 2.04 -9.50 -8.94
CA GLU A 12 1.91 -10.62 -9.87
C GLU A 12 3.26 -10.97 -10.50
N GLN A 13 4.02 -9.95 -10.88
CA GLN A 13 5.31 -10.18 -11.53
C GLN A 13 6.37 -10.77 -10.61
N PHE A 14 6.11 -10.82 -9.32
CA PHE A 14 7.03 -11.44 -8.36
C PHE A 14 6.41 -12.68 -7.75
N GLY A 15 5.49 -13.34 -8.48
CA GLY A 15 4.91 -14.59 -8.03
C GLY A 15 4.00 -14.47 -6.84
N ASN A 16 3.43 -13.29 -6.65
CA ASN A 16 2.54 -13.01 -5.53
C ASN A 16 3.23 -13.14 -4.16
N GLU A 17 4.55 -13.02 -4.15
CA GLU A 17 5.29 -12.95 -2.90
C GLU A 17 4.88 -11.70 -2.14
N PRO A 18 4.64 -11.78 -0.82
CA PRO A 18 4.20 -10.61 -0.06
C PRO A 18 5.37 -9.71 0.32
N PHE A 19 5.13 -8.41 0.27
CA PHE A 19 6.10 -7.40 0.70
C PHE A 19 5.40 -6.43 1.63
N LEU A 20 6.15 -5.86 2.56
CA LEU A 20 5.61 -4.93 3.55
C LEU A 20 5.84 -3.50 3.08
N TYR A 21 4.80 -2.68 3.20
CA TYR A 21 4.83 -1.29 2.78
C TYR A 21 4.23 -0.40 3.83
N ARG A 22 4.74 0.81 3.94
CA ARG A 22 4.10 1.82 4.77
C ARG A 22 2.96 2.43 3.96
N ALA A 23 1.76 2.31 4.50
CA ALA A 23 0.59 2.85 3.84
C ALA A 23 0.50 4.35 4.09
N PRO A 24 -0.05 5.11 3.13
CA PRO A 24 -0.30 6.53 3.35
C PRO A 24 -1.47 6.71 4.30
N ARG A 25 -1.87 7.95 4.48
CA ARG A 25 -2.94 8.25 5.42
C ARG A 25 -4.33 7.97 4.88
N TRP A 26 -4.46 7.72 3.59
CA TRP A 26 -5.77 7.37 3.07
C TRP A 26 -6.13 5.94 3.43
N GLU A 27 -7.41 5.72 3.45
CA GLU A 27 -7.96 4.42 3.77
C GLU A 27 -7.70 3.44 2.64
N LEU A 28 -7.20 2.27 3.01
CA LEU A 28 -7.02 1.17 2.08
C LEU A 28 -7.75 -0.03 2.63
N ALA A 29 -8.07 -0.96 1.72
CA ALA A 29 -8.69 -2.22 2.09
C ALA A 29 -8.03 -3.35 1.32
N ALA A 30 -8.14 -4.56 1.83
CA ALA A 30 -7.66 -5.73 1.12
C ALA A 30 -8.35 -5.81 -0.24
N GLY A 31 -7.58 -6.08 -1.28
CA GLY A 31 -8.08 -6.10 -2.64
C GLY A 31 -7.82 -4.83 -3.42
N ASP A 32 -7.47 -3.75 -2.75
CA ASP A 32 -7.18 -2.50 -3.44
C ASP A 32 -5.91 -2.62 -4.27
N LYS A 33 -5.92 -1.99 -5.45
CA LYS A 33 -4.75 -1.91 -6.30
C LYS A 33 -3.99 -0.63 -5.97
N VAL A 34 -2.69 -0.75 -5.84
CA VAL A 34 -1.86 0.38 -5.43
C VAL A 34 -0.60 0.43 -6.27
N VAL A 35 -0.05 1.64 -6.40
CA VAL A 35 1.25 1.85 -7.04
C VAL A 35 2.26 1.99 -5.92
N CYS A 36 3.27 1.15 -5.96
CA CYS A 36 4.28 1.06 -4.89
C CYS A 36 5.67 1.30 -5.44
N GLU A 37 6.58 1.73 -4.58
CA GLU A 37 8.00 1.71 -4.91
C GLU A 37 8.42 0.26 -5.13
N ASP A 38 9.37 0.05 -6.05
CA ASP A 38 9.82 -1.29 -6.41
C ASP A 38 10.27 -2.05 -5.15
N PRO A 39 9.67 -3.20 -4.87
CA PRO A 39 10.04 -3.96 -3.67
C PRO A 39 11.47 -4.50 -3.71
N LYS A 40 12.05 -4.60 -4.90
CA LYS A 40 13.44 -5.05 -5.05
C LYS A 40 14.42 -3.89 -4.99
N GLY A 41 13.94 -2.66 -4.93
CA GLY A 41 14.80 -1.50 -4.75
C GLY A 41 15.46 -0.97 -6.03
N HIS A 42 14.98 -1.37 -7.19
CA HIS A 42 15.56 -0.90 -8.44
C HIS A 42 15.21 0.57 -8.66
N LYS A 43 16.16 1.32 -9.17
CA LYS A 43 16.01 2.77 -9.38
C LYS A 43 16.29 3.13 -10.82
N ASN A 44 15.70 4.23 -11.26
CA ASN A 44 15.94 4.79 -12.57
C ASN A 44 17.21 5.66 -12.54
N ASN A 45 17.52 6.29 -13.67
CA ASN A 45 18.72 7.12 -13.80
C ASN A 45 18.72 8.33 -12.89
N LYS A 46 17.55 8.72 -12.41
CA LYS A 46 17.43 9.87 -11.51
C LYS A 46 17.51 9.49 -10.04
N GLY A 47 17.72 8.20 -9.75
CA GLY A 47 17.79 7.73 -8.39
C GLY A 47 16.43 7.53 -7.73
N GLU A 48 15.37 7.51 -8.51
CA GLU A 48 14.01 7.28 -8.00
C GLU A 48 13.64 5.81 -8.19
N TYR A 49 12.95 5.25 -7.21
CA TYR A 49 12.48 3.87 -7.34
C TYR A 49 11.49 3.74 -8.48
N TYR A 50 11.60 2.66 -9.23
CA TYR A 50 10.56 2.33 -10.20
C TYR A 50 9.26 2.09 -9.45
N GLU A 51 8.15 2.32 -10.11
CA GLU A 51 6.83 2.14 -9.54
C GLU A 51 6.19 0.90 -10.14
N ILE A 52 5.63 0.07 -9.26
CA ILE A 52 5.04 -1.20 -9.65
C ILE A 52 3.67 -1.29 -9.03
N THR A 53 2.71 -1.80 -9.80
CA THR A 53 1.36 -1.97 -9.32
C THR A 53 1.22 -3.29 -8.58
N GLY A 54 0.64 -3.24 -7.40
CA GLY A 54 0.39 -4.43 -6.60
C GLY A 54 -1.01 -4.41 -6.03
N GLU A 55 -1.30 -5.44 -5.25
CA GLU A 55 -2.61 -5.58 -4.61
C GLU A 55 -2.42 -5.73 -3.12
N VAL A 56 -3.20 -4.97 -2.35
CA VAL A 56 -3.17 -5.05 -0.90
C VAL A 56 -3.79 -6.36 -0.45
N VAL A 57 -3.08 -7.09 0.39
CA VAL A 57 -3.54 -8.37 0.91
C VAL A 57 -4.05 -8.23 2.34
N ALA A 58 -3.36 -7.42 3.13
CA ALA A 58 -3.69 -7.25 4.54
C ALA A 58 -3.16 -5.92 5.03
N LEU A 59 -3.70 -5.46 6.14
CA LEU A 59 -3.29 -4.19 6.77
C LEU A 59 -3.11 -4.42 8.26
N HIS A 60 -2.09 -3.78 8.82
CA HIS A 60 -1.81 -3.86 10.26
C HIS A 60 -1.44 -2.48 10.77
N ASP A 61 -2.01 -2.12 11.92
CA ASP A 61 -1.62 -0.87 12.57
C ASP A 61 -0.56 -1.18 13.60
N VAL A 62 0.53 -0.44 13.55
CA VAL A 62 1.65 -0.62 14.48
C VAL A 62 2.18 0.75 14.89
N PHE A 63 2.84 0.79 16.02
CA PHE A 63 3.48 2.03 16.47
C PHE A 63 4.82 2.18 15.75
N LEU A 64 5.03 3.36 15.18
CA LEU A 64 6.30 3.70 14.55
C LEU A 64 7.39 3.60 15.60
N ASP A 65 8.48 2.95 15.23
CA ASP A 65 9.63 2.69 16.10
C ASP A 65 9.30 1.78 17.30
N GLY A 66 8.13 1.15 17.29
CA GLY A 66 7.79 0.14 18.27
C GLY A 66 8.46 -1.19 17.94
N GLU A 67 8.32 -2.14 18.85
CA GLU A 67 8.90 -3.46 18.70
C GLU A 67 8.42 -4.17 17.45
N GLU A 68 7.14 -4.12 17.22
CA GLU A 68 6.53 -4.80 16.09
C GLU A 68 7.02 -4.21 14.78
N TYR A 69 7.08 -2.89 14.72
CA TYR A 69 7.57 -2.19 13.53
C TYR A 69 9.03 -2.57 13.27
N ASN A 70 9.86 -2.56 14.29
CA ASN A 70 11.28 -2.90 14.14
C ASN A 70 11.46 -4.35 13.70
N PHE A 71 10.61 -5.25 14.19
CA PHE A 71 10.62 -6.63 13.75
C PHE A 71 10.27 -6.75 12.27
N MET A 72 9.30 -5.98 11.81
CA MET A 72 8.94 -5.95 10.40
C MET A 72 10.09 -5.47 9.52
N LEU A 73 10.81 -4.43 9.95
CA LEU A 73 11.98 -3.95 9.23
C LEU A 73 13.04 -5.04 9.13
N GLN A 74 13.24 -5.77 10.21
CA GLN A 74 14.22 -6.82 10.25
C GLN A 74 13.85 -7.94 9.29
N ILE A 75 12.60 -8.36 9.27
CA ILE A 75 12.13 -9.39 8.35
C ILE A 75 12.31 -8.93 6.91
N ALA A 76 11.97 -7.68 6.63
CA ALA A 76 12.06 -7.12 5.29
C ALA A 76 13.50 -6.84 4.86
N GLY A 77 14.43 -6.78 5.82
CA GLY A 77 15.83 -6.51 5.53
C GLY A 77 16.08 -5.09 5.08
N VAL A 78 15.32 -4.14 5.62
CA VAL A 78 15.44 -2.72 5.22
C VAL A 78 15.52 -1.84 6.45
N ASP A 79 16.00 -0.62 6.26
CA ASP A 79 16.08 0.37 7.33
C ASP A 79 14.75 1.09 7.52
N ASP A 80 13.95 1.16 6.48
CA ASP A 80 12.62 1.77 6.55
C ASP A 80 11.76 1.08 5.50
N LEU A 81 10.47 1.01 5.76
CA LEU A 81 9.56 0.39 4.81
C LEU A 81 9.37 1.29 3.60
N ARG A 82 9.30 0.68 2.43
CA ARG A 82 8.98 1.40 1.21
C ARG A 82 7.54 1.85 1.26
N ARG A 83 7.21 2.76 0.38
CA ARG A 83 5.93 3.45 0.47
C ARG A 83 5.01 3.12 -0.67
N ILE A 84 3.73 3.11 -0.36
CA ILE A 84 2.69 3.10 -1.36
C ILE A 84 2.56 4.52 -1.86
N LYS A 85 2.61 4.71 -3.18
CA LYS A 85 2.63 6.04 -3.78
C LYS A 85 1.25 6.51 -4.19
N ALA A 86 0.37 5.59 -4.57
CA ALA A 86 -0.97 5.97 -5.04
C ALA A 86 -1.89 4.77 -5.00
N GLU A 87 -3.18 5.04 -4.89
CA GLU A 87 -4.20 4.03 -5.01
C GLU A 87 -4.81 4.15 -6.41
N ILE A 88 -4.95 3.01 -7.10
CA ILE A 88 -5.56 3.00 -8.41
C ILE A 88 -7.05 2.83 -8.21
N ARG A 89 -7.81 3.85 -8.61
CA ARG A 89 -9.25 3.78 -8.53
C ARG A 89 -9.74 2.77 -9.54
N ARG A 90 -10.65 1.91 -9.11
CA ARG A 90 -11.22 0.91 -10.00
C ARG A 90 -12.18 1.60 -10.92
N LYS A 91 -11.89 1.56 -12.19
CA LYS A 91 -12.75 2.22 -13.17
C LYS A 91 -14.09 1.55 -13.28
N ASP A 92 -14.13 0.27 -13.06
CA ASP A 92 -15.35 -0.50 -13.09
C ASP A 92 -16.09 -0.44 -11.75
N PHE A 93 -15.48 0.17 -10.77
CA PHE A 93 -16.05 0.26 -9.46
C PHE A 93 -16.67 1.63 -9.32
N THR A 94 -17.98 1.67 -9.21
CA THR A 94 -18.66 2.91 -8.95
C THR A 94 -18.57 3.14 -7.48
N TYR A 95 -17.69 3.98 -7.10
CA TYR A 95 -17.66 4.42 -5.74
C TYR A 95 -19.00 5.08 -5.48
N PRO A 96 -19.65 4.69 -4.41
CA PRO A 96 -20.88 5.37 -4.09
C PRO A 96 -20.49 6.79 -3.95
N THR A 97 -20.80 7.46 -4.97
CA THR A 97 -20.71 8.84 -4.85
C THR A 97 -21.74 9.17 -3.91
N ILE A 98 -21.32 9.71 -3.13
CA ILE A 98 -22.11 10.18 -2.23
C ILE A 98 -23.08 11.06 -2.85
N GLU A 99 -23.17 10.77 -3.83
CA GLU A 99 -24.05 11.10 -4.51
C GLU A 99 -24.80 10.25 -4.93
N GLU A 100 -24.95 9.44 -4.88
CA GLU A 100 -25.33 8.40 -5.07
C GLU A 100 -25.57 7.79 -4.41
N ALA A 101 -25.31 8.39 -4.10
CA ALA A 101 -25.45 7.85 -3.49
C ALA A 101 -26.08 8.00 -3.17
N GLU A 102 -26.10 8.58 -3.60
CA GLU A 102 -26.53 8.48 -3.34
C GLU A 102 -27.04 8.46 -3.49
N PRO A 103 -27.65 8.99 -3.72
CA PRO A 103 -28.09 8.79 -3.76
C PRO A 103 -28.49 8.61 -4.14
N GLU A 104 -28.69 8.90 -4.54
CA GLU A 104 -28.86 8.53 -4.69
C GLU A 104 -29.05 8.57 -4.95
N GLU A 105 -29.48 9.17 -5.17
CA GLU A 105 -29.50 8.96 -5.19
C GLU A 105 -29.53 8.95 -5.45
N SER A 106 -30.12 9.60 -5.63
CA SER A 106 -30.00 9.38 -5.64
C SER A 106 -29.96 9.24 -6.00
N GLU A 107 -30.27 9.64 -6.29
CA GLU A 107 -30.00 9.23 -6.28
C GLU A 107 -29.93 8.94 -6.32
#